data_e80a39f29eb533ac93e0758715a00eda
#
_entry.id   e80a39f29eb533ac93e0758715a00eda
#
_cell.length_a   1.000
_cell.length_b   1.000
_cell.length_c   1.000
_cell.angle_alpha   90.00
_cell.angle_beta   90.00
_cell.angle_gamma   90.00
#
_symmetry.space_group_name_H-M   'P 1'
#
loop_
_entity.id
_entity.type
_entity.pdbx_description
1 polymer ?
#
loop_
_entity_poly.entity_id
_entity_poly.type
_entity_poly.pdbx_seq_one_letter_code
_entity_poly.pdbx_strand_id
1 'polypeptide(L)'
;MNWTLLLEQTLNGFQFGILLFLLAAGLTLIFGIMDLINLAHGSLYMMGAYFAATLTKWTGSFLLGAILAIPACMAFGMIVEMIALRTLYTRNHLDQVLATFGLILFFNEFVRLLWGPIGLDIPLPEVLNGSVELFLGIRYPAFRLVIIAVGILVAFLLYLLVSRTKLGMLIRAGASNRQMISALGVNINFLYTIVFGLGAALAGLAGLMAGPIMTVEIGMGEGILIITLVVIVIGGVGSIKGAFVAALLVGLIDTVGRSFLPDILGLFFSNDVADTAAPAISSMLIYLLMALILAVKPQGLFPPRGA
;
A
#
# COMPACT_ATOMS: atom_id res chain seq x y z
N MET A 1 4.78 17.72 27.10
CA MET A 1 4.47 16.62 26.14
C MET A 1 3.18 15.97 26.60
N ASN A 2 2.12 16.00 25.79
CA ASN A 2 0.83 15.42 26.13
C ASN A 2 0.87 13.91 25.79
N TRP A 3 0.91 13.06 26.83
CA TRP A 3 1.00 11.60 26.66
C TRP A 3 -0.18 11.01 25.89
N THR A 4 -1.38 11.58 26.07
CA THR A 4 -2.58 11.20 25.32
C THR A 4 -2.41 11.43 23.81
N LEU A 5 -1.93 12.62 23.46
CA LEU A 5 -1.65 12.97 22.05
C LEU A 5 -0.57 12.04 21.47
N LEU A 6 0.49 11.73 22.21
CA LEU A 6 1.55 10.82 21.74
C LEU A 6 0.97 9.42 21.43
N LEU A 7 0.13 8.89 22.31
CA LEU A 7 -0.51 7.59 22.10
C LEU A 7 -1.47 7.60 20.91
N GLU A 8 -2.28 8.65 20.78
CA GLU A 8 -3.18 8.82 19.62
C GLU A 8 -2.40 8.88 18.31
N GLN A 9 -1.33 9.68 18.25
CA GLN A 9 -0.52 9.80 17.05
C GLN A 9 0.30 8.53 16.75
N THR A 10 0.69 7.80 17.77
CA THR A 10 1.30 6.47 17.58
C THR A 10 0.32 5.49 16.96
N LEU A 11 -0.94 5.45 17.42
CA LEU A 11 -1.99 4.63 16.83
C LEU A 11 -2.31 5.06 15.38
N ASN A 12 -2.36 6.37 15.12
CA ASN A 12 -2.54 6.90 13.77
C ASN A 12 -1.37 6.50 12.85
N GLY A 13 -0.14 6.56 13.36
CA GLY A 13 1.06 6.10 12.64
C GLY A 13 1.05 4.61 12.35
N PHE A 14 0.59 3.80 13.31
CA PHE A 14 0.36 2.37 13.10
C PHE A 14 -0.69 2.12 12.01
N GLN A 15 -1.84 2.79 12.07
CA GLN A 15 -2.91 2.66 11.09
C GLN A 15 -2.43 3.06 9.69
N PHE A 16 -1.72 4.18 9.55
CA PHE A 16 -1.15 4.61 8.28
C PHE A 16 -0.07 3.64 7.78
N GLY A 17 0.81 3.17 8.67
CA GLY A 17 1.80 2.14 8.34
C GLY A 17 1.18 0.83 7.85
N ILE A 18 0.05 0.43 8.41
CA ILE A 18 -0.70 -0.75 7.93
C ILE A 18 -1.25 -0.53 6.51
N LEU A 19 -1.80 0.64 6.19
CA LEU A 19 -2.25 0.95 4.82
C LEU A 19 -1.08 0.91 3.83
N LEU A 20 0.05 1.51 4.20
CA LEU A 20 1.29 1.44 3.41
C LEU A 20 1.77 0.00 3.23
N PHE A 21 1.68 -0.82 4.29
CA PHE A 21 2.05 -2.23 4.21
C PHE A 21 1.19 -3.01 3.23
N LEU A 22 -0.13 -2.84 3.25
CA LEU A 22 -1.02 -3.53 2.32
C LEU A 22 -0.64 -3.25 0.86
N LEU A 23 -0.39 -1.99 0.54
CA LEU A 23 0.03 -1.59 -0.80
C LEU A 23 1.46 -2.09 -1.11
N ALA A 24 2.40 -1.94 -0.17
CA ALA A 24 3.78 -2.37 -0.32
C ALA A 24 3.91 -3.90 -0.44
N ALA A 25 3.10 -4.67 0.29
CA ALA A 25 3.10 -6.13 0.20
C ALA A 25 2.68 -6.61 -1.19
N GLY A 26 1.64 -5.98 -1.78
CA GLY A 26 1.21 -6.28 -3.13
C GLY A 26 2.31 -6.00 -4.17
N LEU A 27 2.92 -4.82 -4.09
CA LEU A 27 4.01 -4.43 -4.99
C LEU A 27 5.27 -5.28 -4.78
N THR A 28 5.58 -5.64 -3.53
CA THR A 28 6.71 -6.52 -3.18
C THR A 28 6.54 -7.94 -3.73
N LEU A 29 5.32 -8.49 -3.72
CA LEU A 29 5.01 -9.78 -4.33
C LEU A 29 5.23 -9.75 -5.85
N ILE A 30 4.74 -8.70 -6.51
CA ILE A 30 4.88 -8.52 -7.95
C ILE A 30 6.36 -8.37 -8.32
N PHE A 31 7.05 -7.42 -7.69
CA PHE A 31 8.45 -7.17 -7.99
C PHE A 31 9.34 -8.39 -7.68
N GLY A 32 9.10 -9.07 -6.55
CA GLY A 32 9.91 -10.18 -6.10
C GLY A 32 9.96 -11.38 -7.06
N ILE A 33 8.93 -11.61 -7.85
CA ILE A 33 8.89 -12.74 -8.81
C ILE A 33 9.01 -12.31 -10.26
N MET A 34 8.46 -11.13 -10.62
CA MET A 34 8.38 -10.67 -12.01
C MET A 34 9.54 -9.76 -12.40
N ASP A 35 10.21 -9.15 -11.41
CA ASP A 35 11.23 -8.12 -11.63
C ASP A 35 10.69 -6.96 -12.49
N LEU A 36 9.41 -6.63 -12.27
CA LEU A 36 8.66 -5.61 -13.01
C LEU A 36 8.49 -4.37 -12.14
N ILE A 37 9.02 -3.24 -12.61
CA ILE A 37 8.76 -1.93 -12.01
C ILE A 37 7.38 -1.47 -12.49
N ASN A 38 6.38 -1.60 -11.60
CA ASN A 38 4.99 -1.27 -11.90
C ASN A 38 4.54 0.00 -11.19
N LEU A 39 4.65 1.14 -11.85
CA LEU A 39 4.14 2.41 -11.33
C LEU A 39 2.60 2.47 -11.33
N ALA A 40 1.92 1.69 -12.18
CA ALA A 40 0.46 1.62 -12.18
C ALA A 40 -0.14 0.86 -10.97
N HIS A 41 0.72 0.39 -10.03
CA HIS A 41 0.22 -0.26 -8.81
C HIS A 41 -0.62 0.70 -7.93
N GLY A 42 -0.29 2.00 -7.93
CA GLY A 42 -1.13 3.03 -7.32
C GLY A 42 -2.51 3.17 -7.97
N SER A 43 -2.61 2.96 -9.29
CA SER A 43 -3.91 2.95 -9.96
C SER A 43 -4.79 1.78 -9.52
N LEU A 44 -4.21 0.62 -9.15
CA LEU A 44 -4.97 -0.51 -8.58
C LEU A 44 -5.53 -0.18 -7.19
N TYR A 45 -4.78 0.60 -6.39
CA TYR A 45 -5.28 1.15 -5.12
C TYR A 45 -6.48 2.08 -5.36
N MET A 46 -6.38 3.01 -6.31
CA MET A 46 -7.47 3.90 -6.71
C MET A 46 -8.68 3.09 -7.19
N MET A 47 -8.50 2.13 -8.11
CA MET A 47 -9.56 1.28 -8.63
C MET A 47 -10.28 0.49 -7.53
N GLY A 48 -9.53 0.00 -6.52
CA GLY A 48 -10.10 -0.69 -5.37
C GLY A 48 -11.04 0.21 -4.55
N ALA A 49 -10.68 1.48 -4.35
CA ALA A 49 -11.53 2.47 -3.69
C ALA A 49 -12.79 2.77 -4.50
N TYR A 50 -12.67 2.96 -5.83
CA TYR A 50 -13.82 3.19 -6.72
C TYR A 50 -14.76 1.98 -6.79
N PHE A 51 -14.22 0.76 -6.85
CA PHE A 51 -15.04 -0.47 -6.79
C PHE A 51 -15.77 -0.57 -5.46
N ALA A 52 -15.08 -0.30 -4.34
CA ALA A 52 -15.70 -0.31 -3.02
C ALA A 52 -16.83 0.72 -2.92
N ALA A 53 -16.61 1.95 -3.36
CA ALA A 53 -17.64 3.01 -3.38
C ALA A 53 -18.86 2.59 -4.19
N THR A 54 -18.64 2.09 -5.41
CA THR A 54 -19.70 1.67 -6.33
C THR A 54 -20.49 0.49 -5.79
N LEU A 55 -19.79 -0.56 -5.34
CA LEU A 55 -20.43 -1.77 -4.84
C LEU A 55 -21.14 -1.53 -3.50
N THR A 56 -20.62 -0.67 -2.64
CA THR A 56 -21.32 -0.24 -1.42
C THR A 56 -22.62 0.48 -1.76
N LYS A 57 -22.59 1.37 -2.75
CA LYS A 57 -23.79 2.08 -3.23
C LYS A 57 -24.82 1.13 -3.84
N TRP A 58 -24.39 0.13 -4.62
CA TRP A 58 -25.29 -0.83 -5.28
C TRP A 58 -25.90 -1.84 -4.31
N THR A 59 -25.11 -2.31 -3.35
CA THR A 59 -25.56 -3.32 -2.38
C THR A 59 -26.26 -2.71 -1.16
N GLY A 60 -26.11 -1.40 -0.94
CA GLY A 60 -26.58 -0.72 0.28
C GLY A 60 -25.83 -1.13 1.56
N SER A 61 -24.73 -1.88 1.43
CA SER A 61 -23.96 -2.42 2.56
C SER A 61 -22.45 -2.25 2.35
N PHE A 62 -21.78 -1.57 3.26
CA PHE A 62 -20.32 -1.43 3.25
C PHE A 62 -19.61 -2.80 3.27
N LEU A 63 -20.09 -3.73 4.09
CA LEU A 63 -19.47 -5.05 4.22
C LEU A 63 -19.56 -5.85 2.91
N LEU A 64 -20.72 -5.88 2.27
CA LEU A 64 -20.89 -6.54 0.98
C LEU A 64 -20.07 -5.85 -0.10
N GLY A 65 -20.08 -4.52 -0.14
CA GLY A 65 -19.24 -3.75 -1.05
C GLY A 65 -17.75 -4.07 -0.88
N ALA A 66 -17.28 -4.16 0.35
CA ALA A 66 -15.90 -4.51 0.66
C ALA A 66 -15.52 -5.93 0.22
N ILE A 67 -16.37 -6.93 0.53
CA ILE A 67 -16.13 -8.33 0.15
C ILE A 67 -16.11 -8.51 -1.37
N LEU A 68 -16.96 -7.80 -2.10
CA LEU A 68 -17.03 -7.89 -3.56
C LEU A 68 -15.94 -7.06 -4.26
N ALA A 69 -15.49 -5.95 -3.67
CA ALA A 69 -14.46 -5.10 -4.25
C ALA A 69 -13.10 -5.81 -4.34
N ILE A 70 -12.75 -6.67 -3.38
CA ILE A 70 -11.48 -7.39 -3.37
C ILE A 70 -11.33 -8.32 -4.59
N PRO A 71 -12.26 -9.27 -4.85
CA PRO A 71 -12.18 -10.12 -6.04
C PRO A 71 -12.36 -9.33 -7.34
N ALA A 72 -13.14 -8.25 -7.35
CA ALA A 72 -13.26 -7.38 -8.51
C ALA A 72 -11.90 -6.71 -8.85
N CYS A 73 -11.19 -6.19 -7.85
CA CYS A 73 -9.88 -5.61 -8.05
C CYS A 73 -8.83 -6.67 -8.44
N MET A 74 -8.92 -7.88 -7.88
CA MET A 74 -8.09 -9.02 -8.28
C MET A 74 -8.29 -9.37 -9.76
N ALA A 75 -9.53 -9.54 -10.19
CA ALA A 75 -9.88 -9.84 -11.58
C ALA A 75 -9.44 -8.72 -12.52
N PHE A 76 -9.68 -7.47 -12.15
CA PHE A 76 -9.23 -6.29 -12.90
C PHE A 76 -7.69 -6.29 -13.06
N GLY A 77 -6.94 -6.52 -11.99
CA GLY A 77 -5.49 -6.63 -12.06
C GLY A 77 -5.02 -7.75 -12.97
N MET A 78 -5.64 -8.95 -12.90
CA MET A 78 -5.32 -10.05 -13.81
C MET A 78 -5.55 -9.68 -15.28
N ILE A 79 -6.64 -8.98 -15.58
CA ILE A 79 -6.94 -8.50 -16.94
C ILE A 79 -5.87 -7.49 -17.40
N VAL A 80 -5.51 -6.52 -16.55
CA VAL A 80 -4.46 -5.54 -16.86
C VAL A 80 -3.11 -6.22 -17.08
N GLU A 81 -2.77 -7.23 -16.27
CA GLU A 81 -1.55 -8.02 -16.46
C GLU A 81 -1.54 -8.71 -17.82
N MET A 82 -2.62 -9.42 -18.15
CA MET A 82 -2.71 -10.20 -19.40
C MET A 82 -2.67 -9.33 -20.66
N ILE A 83 -3.30 -8.15 -20.63
CA ILE A 83 -3.44 -7.28 -21.80
C ILE A 83 -2.24 -6.35 -21.97
N ALA A 84 -1.79 -5.70 -20.87
CA ALA A 84 -0.82 -4.62 -20.94
C ALA A 84 0.58 -5.02 -20.46
N LEU A 85 0.68 -5.69 -19.28
CA LEU A 85 1.96 -5.86 -18.61
C LEU A 85 2.74 -7.10 -19.06
N ARG A 86 2.06 -8.12 -19.53
CA ARG A 86 2.69 -9.39 -19.94
C ARG A 86 3.77 -9.22 -21.01
N THR A 87 3.57 -8.30 -21.91
CA THR A 87 4.52 -7.99 -22.99
C THR A 87 5.77 -7.23 -22.50
N LEU A 88 5.70 -6.66 -21.27
CA LEU A 88 6.79 -5.87 -20.69
C LEU A 88 7.82 -6.71 -19.93
N TYR A 89 7.55 -7.98 -19.63
CA TYR A 89 8.46 -8.83 -18.84
C TYR A 89 9.82 -9.06 -19.50
N THR A 90 9.89 -8.96 -20.82
CA THR A 90 11.12 -9.11 -21.60
C THR A 90 11.75 -7.78 -22.01
N ARG A 91 11.14 -6.66 -21.63
CA ARG A 91 11.61 -5.32 -21.93
C ARG A 91 12.53 -4.80 -20.83
N ASN A 92 13.32 -3.78 -21.14
CA ASN A 92 14.18 -3.11 -20.17
C ASN A 92 13.34 -2.34 -19.13
N HIS A 93 13.95 -2.00 -18.00
CA HIS A 93 13.25 -1.29 -16.91
C HIS A 93 12.72 0.09 -17.32
N LEU A 94 13.37 0.79 -18.25
CA LEU A 94 12.89 2.09 -18.73
C LEU A 94 11.58 1.95 -19.48
N ASP A 95 11.47 0.95 -20.38
CA ASP A 95 10.23 0.66 -21.11
C ASP A 95 9.10 0.29 -20.13
N GLN A 96 9.40 -0.48 -19.08
CA GLN A 96 8.43 -0.83 -18.02
C GLN A 96 7.93 0.41 -17.30
N VAL A 97 8.82 1.31 -16.90
CA VAL A 97 8.48 2.57 -16.22
C VAL A 97 7.62 3.45 -17.11
N LEU A 98 8.02 3.65 -18.38
CA LEU A 98 7.27 4.47 -19.33
C LEU A 98 5.87 3.91 -19.63
N ALA A 99 5.77 2.59 -19.85
CA ALA A 99 4.49 1.95 -20.11
C ALA A 99 3.56 2.00 -18.91
N THR A 100 4.07 1.74 -17.69
CA THR A 100 3.25 1.79 -16.47
C THR A 100 2.89 3.21 -16.06
N PHE A 101 3.71 4.22 -16.39
CA PHE A 101 3.35 5.63 -16.29
C PHE A 101 2.21 5.98 -17.26
N GLY A 102 2.29 5.49 -18.50
CA GLY A 102 1.17 5.64 -19.46
C GLY A 102 -0.13 5.02 -18.96
N LEU A 103 -0.04 3.86 -18.26
CA LEU A 103 -1.21 3.24 -17.62
C LEU A 103 -1.78 4.08 -16.48
N ILE A 104 -0.97 4.81 -15.70
CA ILE A 104 -1.48 5.75 -14.69
C ILE A 104 -2.37 6.80 -15.36
N LEU A 105 -1.87 7.45 -16.41
CA LEU A 105 -2.62 8.47 -17.14
C LEU A 105 -3.91 7.89 -17.74
N PHE A 106 -3.81 6.70 -18.33
CA PHE A 106 -4.97 5.99 -18.88
C PHE A 106 -6.01 5.72 -17.79
N PHE A 107 -5.64 5.20 -16.62
CA PHE A 107 -6.58 4.89 -15.56
C PHE A 107 -7.19 6.13 -14.92
N ASN A 108 -6.46 7.23 -14.82
CA ASN A 108 -7.01 8.50 -14.35
C ASN A 108 -8.12 9.00 -15.28
N GLU A 109 -7.88 8.99 -16.58
CA GLU A 109 -8.91 9.41 -17.55
C GLU A 109 -10.05 8.38 -17.66
N PHE A 110 -9.76 7.09 -17.55
CA PHE A 110 -10.77 6.04 -17.53
C PHE A 110 -11.72 6.18 -16.33
N VAL A 111 -11.19 6.46 -15.14
CA VAL A 111 -11.99 6.73 -13.94
C VAL A 111 -12.80 7.99 -14.13
N ARG A 112 -12.23 9.08 -14.68
CA ARG A 112 -12.93 10.32 -14.98
C ARG A 112 -14.10 10.11 -15.92
N LEU A 113 -13.93 9.25 -16.92
CA LEU A 113 -14.98 8.92 -17.88
C LEU A 113 -16.15 8.14 -17.26
N LEU A 114 -15.84 7.17 -16.37
CA LEU A 114 -16.85 6.28 -15.79
C LEU A 114 -17.58 6.88 -14.57
N TRP A 115 -16.85 7.57 -13.69
CA TRP A 115 -17.39 8.10 -12.42
C TRP A 115 -17.49 9.62 -12.38
N GLY A 116 -16.93 10.29 -13.36
CA GLY A 116 -16.87 11.75 -13.40
C GLY A 116 -15.70 12.34 -12.58
N PRO A 117 -15.57 13.70 -12.59
CA PRO A 117 -14.46 14.38 -11.92
C PRO A 117 -14.68 14.59 -10.40
N ILE A 118 -15.88 14.32 -9.90
CA ILE A 118 -16.25 14.56 -8.50
C ILE A 118 -15.85 13.33 -7.67
N GLY A 119 -15.16 13.57 -6.56
CA GLY A 119 -14.81 12.51 -5.62
C GLY A 119 -16.04 11.80 -5.05
N LEU A 120 -15.85 10.53 -4.70
CA LEU A 120 -16.89 9.70 -4.10
C LEU A 120 -16.60 9.50 -2.61
N ASP A 121 -17.66 9.50 -1.80
CA ASP A 121 -17.57 9.12 -0.39
C ASP A 121 -18.08 7.70 -0.19
N ILE A 122 -17.42 6.97 0.69
CA ILE A 122 -17.84 5.63 1.10
C ILE A 122 -18.49 5.75 2.48
N PRO A 123 -19.83 5.61 2.58
CA PRO A 123 -20.51 5.71 3.86
C PRO A 123 -20.15 4.51 4.75
N LEU A 124 -19.75 4.80 5.99
CA LEU A 124 -19.53 3.78 7.00
C LEU A 124 -20.85 3.42 7.69
N PRO A 125 -21.06 2.15 8.07
CA PRO A 125 -22.16 1.77 8.94
C PRO A 125 -22.03 2.44 10.31
N GLU A 126 -23.16 2.70 10.99
CA GLU A 126 -23.20 3.41 12.28
C GLU A 126 -22.24 2.81 13.32
N VAL A 127 -22.13 1.48 13.35
CA VAL A 127 -21.23 0.75 14.27
C VAL A 127 -19.76 1.14 14.09
N LEU A 128 -19.34 1.46 12.87
CA LEU A 128 -17.95 1.81 12.53
C LEU A 128 -17.71 3.32 12.50
N ASN A 129 -18.77 4.14 12.49
CA ASN A 129 -18.68 5.59 12.47
C ASN A 129 -18.47 6.19 13.87
N GLY A 130 -18.55 5.37 14.91
CA GLY A 130 -18.33 5.76 16.30
C GLY A 130 -16.87 5.79 16.72
N SER A 131 -16.63 6.21 17.96
CA SER A 131 -15.35 6.10 18.65
C SER A 131 -15.43 5.09 19.79
N VAL A 132 -14.35 4.33 19.96
CA VAL A 132 -14.18 3.38 21.07
C VAL A 132 -13.27 4.01 22.11
N GLU A 133 -13.66 3.93 23.37
CA GLU A 133 -12.81 4.36 24.47
C GLU A 133 -11.75 3.28 24.74
N LEU A 134 -10.50 3.66 24.54
CA LEU A 134 -9.33 2.84 24.79
C LEU A 134 -8.76 3.13 26.20
N PHE A 135 -7.59 2.57 26.49
CA PHE A 135 -6.88 2.80 27.72
C PHE A 135 -6.67 4.30 27.99
N LEU A 136 -6.71 4.72 29.23
CA LEU A 136 -6.48 6.10 29.70
C LEU A 136 -7.49 7.14 29.20
N GLY A 137 -8.72 6.71 28.82
CA GLY A 137 -9.78 7.62 28.37
C GLY A 137 -9.60 8.18 26.96
N ILE A 138 -8.71 7.59 26.14
CA ILE A 138 -8.52 7.97 24.75
C ILE A 138 -9.68 7.47 23.91
N ARG A 139 -10.37 8.37 23.20
CA ARG A 139 -11.41 8.03 22.24
C ARG A 139 -10.81 7.90 20.84
N TYR A 140 -10.81 6.68 20.31
CA TYR A 140 -10.22 6.40 19.00
C TYR A 140 -11.30 5.94 18.00
N PRO A 141 -11.28 6.41 16.73
CA PRO A 141 -12.28 6.02 15.74
C PRO A 141 -12.30 4.50 15.51
N ALA A 142 -13.49 3.89 15.60
CA ALA A 142 -13.66 2.44 15.47
C ALA A 142 -13.13 1.91 14.14
N PHE A 143 -13.38 2.62 13.04
CA PHE A 143 -12.95 2.19 11.73
C PHE A 143 -11.41 2.12 11.59
N ARG A 144 -10.66 3.01 12.23
CA ARG A 144 -9.19 2.95 12.23
C ARG A 144 -8.65 1.70 12.94
N LEU A 145 -9.35 1.24 14.01
CA LEU A 145 -9.03 -0.05 14.64
C LEU A 145 -9.29 -1.22 13.71
N VAL A 146 -10.37 -1.17 12.92
CA VAL A 146 -10.67 -2.18 11.90
C VAL A 146 -9.56 -2.24 10.85
N ILE A 147 -9.04 -1.10 10.39
CA ILE A 147 -7.90 -1.07 9.46
C ILE A 147 -6.68 -1.80 10.06
N ILE A 148 -6.35 -1.50 11.32
CA ILE A 148 -5.22 -2.16 12.01
C ILE A 148 -5.47 -3.67 12.11
N ALA A 149 -6.66 -4.09 12.54
CA ALA A 149 -7.01 -5.49 12.68
C ALA A 149 -6.97 -6.25 11.34
N VAL A 150 -7.58 -5.67 10.29
CA VAL A 150 -7.58 -6.25 8.93
C VAL A 150 -6.15 -6.35 8.40
N GLY A 151 -5.33 -5.31 8.57
CA GLY A 151 -3.96 -5.33 8.10
C GLY A 151 -3.08 -6.37 8.81
N ILE A 152 -3.22 -6.54 10.13
CA ILE A 152 -2.54 -7.59 10.88
C ILE A 152 -3.00 -8.98 10.41
N LEU A 153 -4.32 -9.16 10.22
CA LEU A 153 -4.87 -10.41 9.68
C LEU A 153 -4.28 -10.71 8.30
N VAL A 154 -4.25 -9.73 7.40
CA VAL A 154 -3.67 -9.89 6.06
C VAL A 154 -2.17 -10.19 6.13
N ALA A 155 -1.42 -9.52 7.00
CA ALA A 155 0.00 -9.82 7.21
C ALA A 155 0.22 -11.27 7.64
N PHE A 156 -0.62 -11.77 8.56
CA PHE A 156 -0.59 -13.16 8.99
C PHE A 156 -0.97 -14.13 7.87
N LEU A 157 -2.03 -13.85 7.12
CA LEU A 157 -2.46 -14.67 5.98
C LEU A 157 -1.41 -14.71 4.87
N LEU A 158 -0.76 -13.57 4.57
CA LEU A 158 0.34 -13.50 3.62
C LEU A 158 1.55 -14.31 4.09
N TYR A 159 1.88 -14.22 5.38
CA TYR A 159 2.94 -15.06 5.94
C TYR A 159 2.61 -16.55 5.78
N LEU A 160 1.39 -16.99 6.07
CA LEU A 160 0.95 -18.38 5.87
C LEU A 160 0.98 -18.76 4.38
N LEU A 161 0.45 -17.91 3.51
CA LEU A 161 0.43 -18.14 2.07
C LEU A 161 1.84 -18.35 1.54
N VAL A 162 2.76 -17.44 1.84
CA VAL A 162 4.12 -17.51 1.32
C VAL A 162 4.93 -18.63 1.97
N SER A 163 4.77 -18.90 3.28
CA SER A 163 5.60 -19.87 4.00
C SER A 163 5.08 -21.30 3.98
N ARG A 164 3.76 -21.51 3.90
CA ARG A 164 3.10 -22.79 4.14
C ARG A 164 2.32 -23.36 2.96
N THR A 165 2.11 -22.61 1.87
CA THR A 165 1.32 -23.09 0.72
C THR A 165 2.18 -23.49 -0.47
N LYS A 166 1.60 -24.32 -1.37
CA LYS A 166 2.23 -24.68 -2.66
C LYS A 166 2.46 -23.44 -3.53
N LEU A 167 1.50 -22.49 -3.53
CA LEU A 167 1.65 -21.22 -4.26
C LEU A 167 2.84 -20.42 -3.73
N GLY A 168 2.98 -20.30 -2.41
CA GLY A 168 4.12 -19.63 -1.79
C GLY A 168 5.47 -20.30 -2.11
N MET A 169 5.48 -21.64 -2.21
CA MET A 169 6.67 -22.36 -2.67
C MET A 169 7.03 -22.00 -4.11
N LEU A 170 6.04 -21.96 -5.01
CA LEU A 170 6.24 -21.57 -6.41
C LEU A 170 6.69 -20.10 -6.55
N ILE A 171 6.13 -19.20 -5.73
CA ILE A 171 6.53 -17.78 -5.69
C ILE A 171 8.01 -17.66 -5.30
N ARG A 172 8.44 -18.29 -4.21
CA ARG A 172 9.85 -18.24 -3.76
C ARG A 172 10.81 -18.87 -4.77
N ALA A 173 10.41 -20.00 -5.33
CA ALA A 173 11.22 -20.69 -6.31
C ALA A 173 11.30 -19.89 -7.64
N GLY A 174 10.18 -19.24 -8.09
CA GLY A 174 10.14 -18.34 -9.25
C GLY A 174 11.00 -17.10 -9.07
N ALA A 175 11.01 -16.55 -7.86
CA ALA A 175 11.87 -15.42 -7.51
C ALA A 175 13.37 -15.80 -7.54
N SER A 176 13.71 -17.05 -7.21
CA SER A 176 15.09 -17.52 -7.24
C SER A 176 15.57 -17.87 -8.66
N ASN A 177 14.80 -18.65 -9.43
CA ASN A 177 15.17 -19.06 -10.78
C ASN A 177 13.94 -19.41 -11.64
N ARG A 178 13.46 -18.44 -12.44
CA ARG A 178 12.27 -18.60 -13.31
C ARG A 178 12.48 -19.63 -14.42
N GLN A 179 13.70 -19.75 -14.95
CA GLN A 179 14.00 -20.69 -16.04
C GLN A 179 13.94 -22.13 -15.53
N MET A 180 14.51 -22.38 -14.37
CA MET A 180 14.50 -23.71 -13.76
C MET A 180 13.07 -24.19 -13.46
N ILE A 181 12.22 -23.31 -12.92
CA ILE A 181 10.82 -23.67 -12.63
C ILE A 181 10.04 -23.94 -13.90
N SER A 182 10.25 -23.15 -14.94
CA SER A 182 9.64 -23.39 -16.26
C SER A 182 10.07 -24.74 -16.81
N ALA A 183 11.35 -25.12 -16.70
CA ALA A 183 11.85 -26.41 -17.11
C ALA A 183 11.25 -27.59 -16.32
N LEU A 184 10.84 -27.35 -15.08
CA LEU A 184 10.11 -28.33 -14.23
C LEU A 184 8.60 -28.41 -14.55
N GLY A 185 8.13 -27.76 -15.63
CA GLY A 185 6.76 -27.85 -16.11
C GLY A 185 5.77 -26.88 -15.49
N VAL A 186 6.23 -25.91 -14.68
CA VAL A 186 5.35 -24.89 -14.11
C VAL A 186 5.04 -23.81 -15.17
N ASN A 187 3.76 -23.52 -15.38
CA ASN A 187 3.35 -22.42 -16.24
C ASN A 187 3.62 -21.06 -15.55
N ILE A 188 4.72 -20.42 -15.94
CA ILE A 188 5.16 -19.16 -15.36
C ILE A 188 4.16 -18.03 -15.63
N ASN A 189 3.55 -17.98 -16.82
CA ASN A 189 2.57 -16.93 -17.15
C ASN A 189 1.35 -17.02 -16.22
N PHE A 190 0.85 -18.22 -15.97
CA PHE A 190 -0.25 -18.44 -15.05
C PHE A 190 0.12 -18.06 -13.60
N LEU A 191 1.33 -18.40 -13.16
CA LEU A 191 1.84 -18.00 -11.87
C LEU A 191 1.91 -16.48 -11.73
N TYR A 192 2.40 -15.78 -12.76
CA TYR A 192 2.47 -14.31 -12.79
C TYR A 192 1.10 -13.67 -12.70
N THR A 193 0.13 -14.17 -13.48
CA THR A 193 -1.25 -13.66 -13.43
C THR A 193 -1.85 -13.78 -12.03
N ILE A 194 -1.66 -14.93 -11.35
CA ILE A 194 -2.17 -15.12 -9.98
C ILE A 194 -1.47 -14.18 -9.00
N VAL A 195 -0.14 -14.06 -9.08
CA VAL A 195 0.63 -13.19 -8.18
C VAL A 195 0.27 -11.74 -8.39
N PHE A 196 0.12 -11.31 -9.66
CA PHE A 196 -0.33 -9.95 -9.97
C PHE A 196 -1.74 -9.69 -9.47
N GLY A 197 -2.66 -10.64 -9.64
CA GLY A 197 -4.01 -10.57 -9.10
C GLY A 197 -4.04 -10.43 -7.58
N LEU A 198 -3.21 -11.21 -6.87
CA LEU A 198 -3.05 -11.08 -5.41
C LEU A 198 -2.50 -9.70 -5.02
N GLY A 199 -1.49 -9.21 -5.74
CA GLY A 199 -0.96 -7.86 -5.55
C GLY A 199 -2.03 -6.78 -5.76
N ALA A 200 -2.85 -6.92 -6.82
CA ALA A 200 -3.97 -6.03 -7.10
C ALA A 200 -5.05 -6.08 -6.02
N ALA A 201 -5.36 -7.27 -5.49
CA ALA A 201 -6.30 -7.43 -4.38
C ALA A 201 -5.82 -6.72 -3.11
N LEU A 202 -4.51 -6.77 -2.80
CA LEU A 202 -3.92 -6.08 -1.67
C LEU A 202 -3.92 -4.56 -1.86
N ALA A 203 -3.57 -4.08 -3.05
CA ALA A 203 -3.66 -2.66 -3.40
C ALA A 203 -5.11 -2.17 -3.31
N GLY A 204 -6.06 -2.93 -3.88
CA GLY A 204 -7.48 -2.63 -3.81
C GLY A 204 -8.03 -2.63 -2.39
N LEU A 205 -7.59 -3.55 -1.54
CA LEU A 205 -7.94 -3.57 -0.13
C LEU A 205 -7.41 -2.32 0.61
N ALA A 206 -6.17 -1.90 0.32
CA ALA A 206 -5.63 -0.67 0.89
C ALA A 206 -6.47 0.55 0.47
N GLY A 207 -6.85 0.65 -0.82
CA GLY A 207 -7.72 1.71 -1.33
C GLY A 207 -9.12 1.71 -0.73
N LEU A 208 -9.73 0.52 -0.61
CA LEU A 208 -11.02 0.32 0.06
C LEU A 208 -10.98 0.78 1.53
N MET A 209 -9.89 0.45 2.25
CA MET A 209 -9.73 0.84 3.65
C MET A 209 -9.43 2.34 3.82
N ALA A 210 -8.79 2.97 2.85
CA ALA A 210 -8.53 4.41 2.87
C ALA A 210 -9.77 5.23 2.48
N GLY A 211 -10.61 4.73 1.58
CA GLY A 211 -11.76 5.44 1.02
C GLY A 211 -12.70 6.08 2.05
N PRO A 212 -13.10 5.40 3.15
CA PRO A 212 -13.94 6.02 4.18
C PRO A 212 -13.25 7.10 5.02
N ILE A 213 -11.92 7.18 5.01
CA ILE A 213 -11.16 8.20 5.75
C ILE A 213 -10.84 9.39 4.86
N MET A 214 -10.68 9.12 3.56
CA MET A 214 -10.32 10.10 2.54
C MET A 214 -11.37 10.05 1.44
N THR A 215 -11.65 11.18 0.81
CA THR A 215 -12.48 11.18 -0.40
C THR A 215 -11.81 10.34 -1.49
N VAL A 216 -12.58 9.46 -2.13
CA VAL A 216 -12.10 8.66 -3.27
C VAL A 216 -12.02 9.57 -4.48
N GLU A 217 -10.83 9.92 -4.91
CA GLU A 217 -10.59 10.90 -5.99
C GLU A 217 -9.60 10.38 -7.03
N ILE A 218 -9.63 11.02 -8.21
CA ILE A 218 -8.71 10.70 -9.30
C ILE A 218 -7.29 11.07 -8.88
N GLY A 219 -6.34 10.16 -9.14
CA GLY A 219 -4.92 10.37 -8.79
C GLY A 219 -4.56 10.04 -7.34
N MET A 220 -5.51 9.64 -6.48
CA MET A 220 -5.24 9.29 -5.08
C MET A 220 -4.16 8.21 -4.91
N GLY A 221 -3.93 7.40 -5.94
CA GLY A 221 -2.91 6.35 -5.91
C GLY A 221 -1.47 6.82 -6.13
N GLU A 222 -1.27 8.01 -6.72
CA GLU A 222 0.06 8.48 -7.12
C GLU A 222 0.92 8.87 -5.91
N GLY A 223 0.36 9.70 -5.03
CA GLY A 223 1.06 10.16 -3.83
C GLY A 223 1.45 9.00 -2.89
N ILE A 224 0.51 8.07 -2.66
CA ILE A 224 0.77 6.93 -1.78
C ILE A 224 1.74 5.92 -2.40
N LEU A 225 1.76 5.81 -3.74
CA LEU A 225 2.70 4.93 -4.44
C LEU A 225 4.16 5.36 -4.19
N ILE A 226 4.45 6.67 -4.24
CA ILE A 226 5.80 7.18 -3.99
C ILE A 226 6.29 6.76 -2.59
N ILE A 227 5.45 6.95 -1.57
CA ILE A 227 5.79 6.55 -0.20
C ILE A 227 5.94 5.01 -0.11
N THR A 228 5.11 4.28 -0.82
CA THR A 228 5.17 2.81 -0.88
C THR A 228 6.47 2.31 -1.51
N LEU A 229 6.96 2.97 -2.56
CA LEU A 229 8.27 2.66 -3.13
C LEU A 229 9.40 2.88 -2.12
N VAL A 230 9.34 3.98 -1.35
CA VAL A 230 10.29 4.21 -0.25
C VAL A 230 10.23 3.10 0.78
N VAL A 231 9.03 2.66 1.17
CA VAL A 231 8.83 1.55 2.11
C VAL A 231 9.49 0.26 1.60
N ILE A 232 9.31 -0.07 0.33
CA ILE A 232 9.89 -1.29 -0.26
C ILE A 232 11.41 -1.21 -0.30
N VAL A 233 11.96 -0.05 -0.64
CA VAL A 233 13.41 0.18 -0.66
C VAL A 233 14.00 0.09 0.75
N ILE A 234 13.38 0.72 1.75
CA ILE A 234 13.78 0.61 3.15
C ILE A 234 13.70 -0.85 3.64
N GLY A 235 12.60 -1.52 3.33
CA GLY A 235 12.36 -2.90 3.76
C GLY A 235 13.31 -3.92 3.15
N GLY A 236 13.73 -3.67 1.93
CA GLY A 236 14.44 -4.58 1.03
C GLY A 236 13.51 -5.13 -0.04
N VAL A 237 13.85 -4.87 -1.29
CA VAL A 237 13.02 -5.21 -2.46
C VAL A 237 12.75 -6.72 -2.49
N GLY A 238 11.49 -7.13 -2.61
CA GLY A 238 11.08 -8.55 -2.59
C GLY A 238 10.89 -9.15 -1.19
N SER A 239 11.07 -8.38 -0.11
CA SER A 239 10.91 -8.86 1.27
C SER A 239 9.60 -8.40 1.92
N ILE A 240 8.62 -9.29 2.07
CA ILE A 240 7.35 -8.98 2.74
C ILE A 240 7.56 -8.59 4.22
N LYS A 241 8.49 -9.27 4.90
CA LYS A 241 8.84 -8.91 6.29
C LYS A 241 9.45 -7.52 6.37
N GLY A 242 10.34 -7.22 5.42
CA GLY A 242 10.96 -5.90 5.29
C GLY A 242 9.92 -4.82 5.01
N ALA A 243 9.01 -5.06 4.07
CA ALA A 243 7.91 -4.15 3.76
C ALA A 243 7.03 -3.87 4.99
N PHE A 244 6.71 -4.88 5.81
CA PHE A 244 5.92 -4.71 7.02
C PHE A 244 6.61 -3.79 8.05
N VAL A 245 7.87 -4.08 8.37
CA VAL A 245 8.63 -3.29 9.36
C VAL A 245 8.85 -1.87 8.83
N ALA A 246 9.24 -1.73 7.57
CA ALA A 246 9.48 -0.42 6.96
C ALA A 246 8.20 0.43 6.88
N ALA A 247 7.07 -0.18 6.54
CA ALA A 247 5.78 0.51 6.49
C ALA A 247 5.37 1.07 7.85
N LEU A 248 5.55 0.29 8.92
CA LEU A 248 5.27 0.75 10.28
C LEU A 248 6.22 1.87 10.70
N LEU A 249 7.52 1.76 10.39
CA LEU A 249 8.50 2.81 10.68
C LEU A 249 8.17 4.11 9.94
N VAL A 250 7.88 4.03 8.64
CA VAL A 250 7.52 5.20 7.83
C VAL A 250 6.22 5.82 8.32
N GLY A 251 5.19 5.01 8.61
CA GLY A 251 3.91 5.50 9.13
C GLY A 251 4.05 6.21 10.48
N LEU A 252 4.88 5.66 11.38
CA LEU A 252 5.16 6.29 12.68
C LEU A 252 5.94 7.59 12.52
N ILE A 253 6.99 7.60 11.70
CA ILE A 253 7.83 8.80 11.50
C ILE A 253 7.00 9.92 10.84
N ASP A 254 6.20 9.62 9.82
CA ASP A 254 5.36 10.62 9.17
C ASP A 254 4.35 11.22 10.16
N THR A 255 3.61 10.37 10.87
CA THR A 255 2.49 10.82 11.72
C THR A 255 2.98 11.53 12.99
N VAL A 256 3.95 10.93 13.69
CA VAL A 256 4.52 11.52 14.90
C VAL A 256 5.33 12.78 14.54
N GLY A 257 6.09 12.73 13.44
CA GLY A 257 6.83 13.88 12.94
C GLY A 257 5.93 15.08 12.68
N ARG A 258 4.88 14.92 11.89
CA ARG A 258 3.92 16.02 11.61
C ARG A 258 3.29 16.60 12.87
N SER A 259 3.08 15.79 13.90
CA SER A 259 2.38 16.22 15.11
C SER A 259 3.28 16.90 16.14
N PHE A 260 4.56 16.54 16.23
CA PHE A 260 5.46 17.04 17.27
C PHE A 260 6.58 17.95 16.74
N LEU A 261 6.87 17.94 15.44
CA LEU A 261 7.84 18.85 14.85
C LEU A 261 7.50 20.33 15.06
N PRO A 262 6.22 20.79 14.96
CA PRO A 262 5.86 22.17 15.24
C PRO A 262 6.32 22.60 16.63
N ASP A 263 6.06 21.81 17.67
CA ASP A 263 6.46 22.09 19.04
C ASP A 263 8.00 22.19 19.19
N ILE A 264 8.73 21.29 18.52
CA ILE A 264 10.20 21.26 18.55
C ILE A 264 10.77 22.47 17.81
N LEU A 265 10.24 22.79 16.63
CA LEU A 265 10.70 23.94 15.85
C LEU A 265 10.34 25.25 16.51
N GLY A 266 9.21 25.34 17.21
CA GLY A 266 8.77 26.51 17.98
C GLY A 266 9.74 26.89 19.12
N LEU A 267 10.62 25.98 19.54
CA LEU A 267 11.71 26.30 20.49
C LEU A 267 12.83 27.16 19.86
N PHE A 268 12.96 27.13 18.54
CA PHE A 268 14.05 27.78 17.80
C PHE A 268 13.57 28.89 16.86
N PHE A 269 12.32 28.80 16.40
CA PHE A 269 11.72 29.69 15.40
C PHE A 269 10.40 30.27 15.91
N SER A 270 9.85 31.27 15.22
CA SER A 270 8.48 31.73 15.47
C SER A 270 7.45 30.66 15.16
N ASN A 271 6.31 30.65 15.83
CA ASN A 271 5.26 29.66 15.65
C ASN A 271 4.78 29.57 14.19
N ASP A 272 4.62 30.70 13.50
CA ASP A 272 4.22 30.73 12.08
C ASP A 272 5.20 29.99 11.16
N VAL A 273 6.52 30.13 11.42
CA VAL A 273 7.57 29.43 10.68
C VAL A 273 7.58 27.94 11.05
N ALA A 274 7.43 27.61 12.33
CA ALA A 274 7.40 26.26 12.82
C ALA A 274 6.23 25.45 12.22
N ASP A 275 5.01 26.02 12.24
CA ASP A 275 3.80 25.39 11.72
C ASP A 275 3.85 25.21 10.19
N THR A 276 4.46 26.14 9.48
CA THR A 276 4.59 26.06 8.01
C THR A 276 5.70 25.06 7.60
N ALA A 277 6.82 25.02 8.30
CA ALA A 277 7.96 24.18 7.97
C ALA A 277 7.81 22.72 8.41
N ALA A 278 7.12 22.46 9.52
CA ALA A 278 7.04 21.14 10.13
C ALA A 278 6.48 20.05 9.20
N PRO A 279 5.40 20.26 8.42
CA PRO A 279 4.89 19.23 7.49
C PRO A 279 5.90 18.88 6.40
N ALA A 280 6.59 19.88 5.85
CA ALA A 280 7.61 19.66 4.82
C ALA A 280 8.82 18.89 5.39
N ILE A 281 9.33 19.30 6.55
CA ILE A 281 10.44 18.59 7.21
C ILE A 281 10.05 17.17 7.59
N SER A 282 8.83 16.95 8.10
CA SER A 282 8.34 15.60 8.41
C SER A 282 8.34 14.70 7.20
N SER A 283 7.85 15.20 6.06
CA SER A 283 7.90 14.45 4.79
C SER A 283 9.33 14.16 4.33
N MET A 284 10.27 15.09 4.54
CA MET A 284 11.69 14.90 4.23
C MET A 284 12.34 13.82 5.11
N LEU A 285 11.91 13.67 6.38
CA LEU A 285 12.47 12.67 7.29
C LEU A 285 12.33 11.24 6.76
N ILE A 286 11.26 10.95 6.04
CA ILE A 286 11.05 9.62 5.41
C ILE A 286 12.15 9.34 4.38
N TYR A 287 12.47 10.31 3.53
CA TYR A 287 13.52 10.18 2.50
C TYR A 287 14.91 10.17 3.10
N LEU A 288 15.14 10.96 4.16
CA LEU A 288 16.39 10.94 4.93
C LEU A 288 16.60 9.59 5.60
N LEU A 289 15.53 9.00 6.18
CA LEU A 289 15.58 7.65 6.73
C LEU A 289 15.95 6.63 5.66
N MET A 290 15.36 6.73 4.47
CA MET A 290 15.69 5.86 3.33
C MET A 290 17.16 5.98 2.97
N ALA A 291 17.66 7.21 2.80
CA ALA A 291 19.06 7.46 2.46
C ALA A 291 20.02 6.90 3.52
N LEU A 292 19.70 7.10 4.79
CA LEU A 292 20.50 6.60 5.90
C LEU A 292 20.54 5.07 5.95
N ILE A 293 19.38 4.43 5.75
CA ILE A 293 19.30 2.95 5.73
C ILE A 293 20.09 2.41 4.55
N LEU A 294 19.96 2.98 3.35
CA LEU A 294 20.71 2.54 2.17
C LEU A 294 22.22 2.77 2.30
N ALA A 295 22.64 3.85 2.98
CA ALA A 295 24.06 4.09 3.24
C ALA A 295 24.66 3.02 4.17
N VAL A 296 23.89 2.50 5.15
CA VAL A 296 24.36 1.48 6.11
C VAL A 296 24.08 0.06 5.61
N LYS A 297 22.92 -0.15 4.97
CA LYS A 297 22.45 -1.42 4.44
C LYS A 297 21.91 -1.25 3.02
N PRO A 298 22.77 -1.32 1.99
CA PRO A 298 22.36 -1.08 0.60
C PRO A 298 21.23 -1.99 0.07
N GLN A 299 21.06 -3.16 0.67
CA GLN A 299 20.00 -4.13 0.31
C GLN A 299 18.70 -3.95 1.11
N GLY A 300 18.59 -2.90 1.93
CA GLY A 300 17.48 -2.66 2.85
C GLY A 300 17.62 -3.41 4.17
N LEU A 301 16.59 -3.25 5.05
CA LEU A 301 16.64 -3.81 6.42
C LEU A 301 16.62 -5.34 6.44
N PHE A 302 15.85 -5.96 5.54
CA PHE A 302 15.63 -7.41 5.49
C PHE A 302 15.68 -7.90 4.04
N PRO A 303 16.86 -8.01 3.43
CA PRO A 303 16.96 -8.50 2.06
C PRO A 303 16.41 -9.93 1.95
N PRO A 304 15.82 -10.31 0.80
CA PRO A 304 15.37 -11.67 0.57
C PRO A 304 16.57 -12.64 0.65
N ARG A 305 16.37 -13.83 1.22
CA ARG A 305 17.41 -14.85 1.31
C ARG A 305 17.74 -15.36 -0.09
N GLY A 306 18.93 -15.08 -0.57
CA GLY A 306 19.43 -15.54 -1.87
C GLY A 306 19.75 -14.43 -2.87
N ALA A 307 19.73 -13.16 -2.43
CA ALA A 307 20.27 -12.03 -3.20
C ALA A 307 21.76 -11.84 -2.91
#